data_5b1922c234b09a9df7bc23ada6a17912
#
_entry.id   5b1922c234b09a9df7bc23ada6a17912
#
_cell.length_a   1.000
_cell.length_b   1.000
_cell.length_c   1.000
_cell.angle_alpha   90.00
_cell.angle_beta   90.00
_cell.angle_gamma   90.00
#
_symmetry.space_group_name_H-M   'P 1'
#
loop_
_entity.id
_entity.type
_entity.pdbx_description
1 polymer ?
#
loop_
_entity_poly.entity_id
_entity_poly.type
_entity_poly.pdbx_seq_one_letter_code
_entity_poly.pdbx_strand_id
1 'polypeptide(L)'
;AEPDIVSESGRAVVAPHSMLVVEVFERINKRESLGQQHQPKVRHKVVNDLAELLRNRTKLGRLERFHDAVQKKDEAFSLFNLGYLDLENRAAAESLFWQVCEQIAREGRKTGYQPEELHELNTLLADQYVCNFSVFQSLLDHWALDQLFPIAPLHRLDEKPTVNAILVDITCDSDGKIDRFIDLQDTKSYLNLHPLNGKP
;
A
#
# COMPACT_ATOMS: atom_id res chain seq x y z
N ALA A 1 -53.15 3.26 -0.49
CA ALA A 1 -52.64 2.09 0.21
C ALA A 1 -51.13 2.18 0.27
N GLU A 2 -50.53 1.98 1.43
CA GLU A 2 -49.09 1.87 1.56
C GLU A 2 -48.67 0.51 0.95
N PRO A 3 -47.53 0.47 0.21
CA PRO A 3 -47.06 -0.77 -0.36
C PRO A 3 -46.44 -1.68 0.71
N ASP A 4 -46.64 -2.97 0.59
CA ASP A 4 -45.93 -3.98 1.37
C ASP A 4 -44.52 -4.13 0.75
N ILE A 5 -43.49 -4.05 1.61
CA ILE A 5 -42.10 -4.20 1.20
C ILE A 5 -41.60 -5.58 1.64
N VAL A 6 -41.20 -6.40 0.67
CA VAL A 6 -40.56 -7.70 0.92
C VAL A 6 -39.09 -7.60 0.45
N SER A 7 -38.16 -7.96 1.32
CA SER A 7 -36.74 -8.00 0.99
C SER A 7 -36.12 -9.36 1.30
N GLU A 8 -35.25 -9.84 0.42
CA GLU A 8 -34.36 -10.94 0.71
C GLU A 8 -33.01 -10.35 1.20
N SER A 9 -32.81 -10.34 2.52
CA SER A 9 -31.67 -9.67 3.15
C SER A 9 -31.08 -10.58 4.22
N GLY A 10 -30.09 -11.38 3.87
CA GLY A 10 -29.35 -12.19 4.83
C GLY A 10 -28.44 -11.35 5.73
N ARG A 11 -27.23 -11.11 5.27
CA ARG A 11 -26.16 -10.42 6.05
C ARG A 11 -26.51 -8.99 6.43
N ALA A 12 -27.24 -8.26 5.60
CA ALA A 12 -27.63 -6.87 5.90
C ALA A 12 -28.44 -6.75 7.19
N VAL A 13 -29.26 -7.76 7.53
CA VAL A 13 -30.07 -7.79 8.76
C VAL A 13 -29.24 -8.19 9.98
N VAL A 14 -28.27 -9.11 9.82
CA VAL A 14 -27.54 -9.71 10.94
C VAL A 14 -26.11 -9.19 11.09
N ALA A 15 -25.61 -8.39 10.15
CA ALA A 15 -24.25 -7.83 10.20
C ALA A 15 -23.92 -7.09 11.52
N PRO A 16 -24.83 -6.34 12.15
CA PRO A 16 -24.60 -5.70 13.44
C PRO A 16 -24.53 -6.67 14.63
N HIS A 17 -24.74 -7.96 14.41
CA HIS A 17 -24.74 -8.99 15.46
C HIS A 17 -23.39 -9.08 16.19
N SER A 18 -22.28 -8.90 15.48
CA SER A 18 -20.95 -8.97 16.07
C SER A 18 -19.98 -8.01 15.39
N MET A 19 -18.99 -7.57 16.14
CA MET A 19 -17.88 -6.73 15.65
C MET A 19 -16.57 -7.35 16.06
N LEU A 20 -15.59 -7.33 15.15
CA LEU A 20 -14.21 -7.64 15.45
C LEU A 20 -13.47 -6.34 15.80
N VAL A 21 -12.95 -6.26 17.01
CA VAL A 21 -12.09 -5.16 17.45
C VAL A 21 -10.65 -5.63 17.40
N VAL A 22 -9.81 -4.91 16.66
CA VAL A 22 -8.40 -5.20 16.50
C VAL A 22 -7.55 -4.03 16.98
N GLU A 23 -6.37 -4.33 17.50
CA GLU A 23 -5.38 -3.34 17.89
C GLU A 23 -4.28 -3.27 16.83
N VAL A 24 -3.92 -2.04 16.44
CA VAL A 24 -2.76 -1.77 15.59
C VAL A 24 -1.56 -1.55 16.49
N PHE A 25 -0.54 -2.38 16.41
CA PHE A 25 0.65 -2.29 17.28
C PHE A 25 1.94 -1.92 16.55
N GLU A 26 1.94 -1.95 15.22
CA GLU A 26 3.10 -1.55 14.44
C GLU A 26 2.69 -0.91 13.11
N ARG A 27 3.54 -0.03 12.60
CA ARG A 27 3.43 0.57 11.28
C ARG A 27 4.68 0.31 10.48
N ILE A 28 4.52 -0.32 9.32
CA ILE A 28 5.60 -0.46 8.35
C ILE A 28 5.41 0.61 7.27
N ASN A 29 6.37 1.53 7.19
CA ASN A 29 6.35 2.61 6.21
C ASN A 29 7.55 2.50 5.30
N LYS A 30 7.31 2.21 4.04
CA LYS A 30 8.35 2.11 3.00
C LYS A 30 9.11 3.43 2.78
N ARG A 31 8.50 4.57 3.14
CA ARG A 31 9.10 5.90 3.00
C ARG A 31 10.14 6.20 4.08
N GLU A 32 10.04 5.61 5.26
CA GLU A 32 11.00 5.80 6.34
C GLU A 32 12.35 5.18 6.00
N SER A 33 12.37 4.10 5.22
CA SER A 33 13.59 3.52 4.69
C SER A 33 14.30 4.41 3.64
N LEU A 34 13.60 5.40 3.07
CA LEU A 34 14.18 6.33 2.09
C LEU A 34 15.27 7.26 2.68
N GLY A 35 15.29 7.42 4.01
CA GLY A 35 16.33 8.18 4.72
C GLY A 35 17.68 7.44 4.82
N GLN A 36 17.68 6.13 4.64
CA GLN A 36 18.91 5.32 4.65
C GLN A 36 19.49 5.31 3.23
N GLN A 37 20.42 6.22 2.98
CA GLN A 37 21.15 6.23 1.71
C GLN A 37 22.15 5.08 1.69
N HIS A 38 21.78 3.97 1.07
CA HIS A 38 22.73 2.93 0.70
C HIS A 38 23.59 3.47 -0.45
N GLN A 39 24.85 3.70 -0.18
CA GLN A 39 25.82 4.16 -1.18
C GLN A 39 26.84 3.05 -1.43
N PRO A 40 26.63 2.18 -2.41
CA PRO A 40 27.61 1.17 -2.78
C PRO A 40 28.91 1.85 -3.25
N LYS A 41 30.06 1.26 -2.93
CA LYS A 41 31.39 1.77 -3.34
C LYS A 41 31.50 1.87 -4.86
N VAL A 42 30.93 0.91 -5.57
CA VAL A 42 30.82 0.89 -7.03
C VAL A 42 29.36 0.70 -7.38
N ARG A 43 28.77 1.68 -8.05
CA ARG A 43 27.37 1.60 -8.46
C ARG A 43 27.25 0.78 -9.75
N HIS A 44 26.42 -0.25 -9.69
CA HIS A 44 26.02 -0.99 -10.87
C HIS A 44 25.18 -0.12 -11.83
N LYS A 45 25.18 -0.47 -13.12
CA LYS A 45 24.44 0.29 -14.15
C LYS A 45 22.96 0.46 -13.79
N VAL A 46 22.28 -0.58 -13.34
CA VAL A 46 20.86 -0.53 -12.98
C VAL A 46 20.55 0.49 -11.87
N VAL A 47 21.48 0.68 -10.92
CA VAL A 47 21.36 1.70 -9.86
C VAL A 47 21.52 3.11 -10.42
N ASN A 48 22.44 3.28 -11.40
CA ASN A 48 22.60 4.56 -12.08
C ASN A 48 21.39 4.92 -12.93
N ASP A 49 20.80 3.95 -13.63
CA ASP A 49 19.58 4.12 -14.43
C ASP A 49 18.41 4.61 -13.55
N LEU A 50 18.20 3.98 -12.38
CA LEU A 50 17.18 4.42 -11.40
C LEU A 50 17.46 5.84 -10.85
N ALA A 51 18.73 6.15 -10.57
CA ALA A 51 19.11 7.49 -10.13
C ALA A 51 18.89 8.55 -11.23
N GLU A 52 19.01 8.18 -12.49
CA GLU A 52 18.71 9.05 -13.62
C GLU A 52 17.21 9.31 -13.75
N LEU A 53 16.35 8.32 -13.58
CA LEU A 53 14.90 8.50 -13.54
C LEU A 53 14.46 9.48 -12.44
N LEU A 54 15.14 9.47 -11.30
CA LEU A 54 14.88 10.40 -10.21
C LEU A 54 15.27 11.84 -10.56
N ARG A 55 16.36 12.04 -11.33
CA ARG A 55 16.88 13.36 -11.72
C ARG A 55 16.14 13.97 -12.91
N ASN A 56 15.82 13.17 -13.91
CA ASN A 56 15.29 13.62 -15.20
C ASN A 56 13.76 13.72 -15.21
N ARG A 57 13.20 14.60 -14.36
CA ARG A 57 11.74 14.77 -14.17
C ARG A 57 10.97 15.23 -15.40
N THR A 58 11.61 15.94 -16.30
CA THR A 58 10.95 16.67 -17.40
C THR A 58 11.00 15.96 -18.74
N LYS A 59 11.84 14.95 -18.90
CA LYS A 59 12.03 14.25 -20.18
C LYS A 59 10.99 13.17 -20.45
N LEU A 60 10.48 12.53 -19.40
CA LEU A 60 9.54 11.41 -19.49
C LEU A 60 8.24 11.74 -18.73
N GLY A 61 7.13 11.23 -19.23
CA GLY A 61 5.85 11.28 -18.55
C GLY A 61 5.87 10.51 -17.20
N ARG A 62 4.94 10.83 -16.29
CA ARG A 62 4.85 10.16 -14.98
C ARG A 62 4.65 8.64 -15.12
N LEU A 63 3.79 8.22 -16.04
CA LEU A 63 3.48 6.81 -16.28
C LEU A 63 4.70 6.06 -16.84
N GLU A 64 5.38 6.65 -17.82
CA GLU A 64 6.59 6.10 -18.41
C GLU A 64 7.69 5.93 -17.38
N ARG A 65 7.93 6.96 -16.54
CA ARG A 65 8.89 6.89 -15.44
C ARG A 65 8.55 5.80 -14.41
N PHE A 66 7.26 5.57 -14.16
CA PHE A 66 6.83 4.49 -13.26
C PHE A 66 7.12 3.13 -13.86
N HIS A 67 6.77 2.90 -15.12
CA HIS A 67 7.06 1.63 -15.81
C HIS A 67 8.57 1.35 -15.90
N ASP A 68 9.36 2.35 -16.26
CA ASP A 68 10.81 2.22 -16.31
C ASP A 68 11.39 1.90 -14.91
N ALA A 69 10.88 2.54 -13.85
CA ALA A 69 11.32 2.27 -12.50
C ALA A 69 11.00 0.84 -12.05
N VAL A 70 9.80 0.33 -12.36
CA VAL A 70 9.40 -1.06 -12.10
C VAL A 70 10.32 -2.02 -12.84
N GLN A 71 10.52 -1.80 -14.14
CA GLN A 71 11.42 -2.64 -14.96
C GLN A 71 12.84 -2.68 -14.38
N LYS A 72 13.39 -1.52 -13.98
CA LYS A 72 14.73 -1.45 -13.40
C LYS A 72 14.85 -2.11 -12.03
N LYS A 73 13.80 -2.02 -11.21
CA LYS A 73 13.74 -2.76 -9.94
C LYS A 73 13.76 -4.27 -10.17
N ASP A 74 12.97 -4.76 -11.13
CA ASP A 74 12.90 -6.19 -11.45
C ASP A 74 14.19 -6.71 -12.10
N GLU A 75 14.86 -5.88 -12.94
CA GLU A 75 16.19 -6.14 -13.45
C GLU A 75 17.21 -6.29 -12.30
N ALA A 76 17.19 -5.36 -11.32
CA ALA A 76 18.08 -5.42 -10.16
C ALA A 76 17.84 -6.67 -9.32
N PHE A 77 16.57 -7.05 -9.12
CA PHE A 77 16.22 -8.27 -8.41
C PHE A 77 16.73 -9.53 -9.12
N SER A 78 16.56 -9.58 -10.43
CA SER A 78 17.05 -10.70 -11.27
C SER A 78 18.57 -10.80 -11.23
N LEU A 79 19.28 -9.69 -11.39
CA LEU A 79 20.75 -9.64 -11.31
C LEU A 79 21.26 -10.08 -9.93
N PHE A 80 20.56 -9.71 -8.85
CA PHE A 80 20.92 -10.14 -7.51
C PHE A 80 20.74 -11.66 -7.34
N ASN A 81 19.64 -12.22 -7.79
CA ASN A 81 19.37 -13.66 -7.70
C ASN A 81 20.37 -14.48 -8.52
N LEU A 82 20.88 -13.95 -9.62
CA LEU A 82 21.89 -14.57 -10.45
C LEU A 82 23.34 -14.34 -9.95
N GLY A 83 23.52 -13.59 -8.86
CA GLY A 83 24.83 -13.29 -8.28
C GLY A 83 25.64 -12.22 -9.00
N TYR A 84 25.04 -11.48 -9.94
CA TYR A 84 25.69 -10.38 -10.67
C TYR A 84 25.54 -9.02 -9.99
N LEU A 85 24.70 -8.91 -8.97
CA LEU A 85 24.51 -7.70 -8.18
C LEU A 85 24.75 -8.01 -6.70
N ASP A 86 25.54 -7.19 -6.02
CA ASP A 86 25.75 -7.32 -4.58
C ASP A 86 24.56 -6.75 -3.77
N LEU A 87 24.53 -7.05 -2.49
CA LEU A 87 23.46 -6.63 -1.58
C LEU A 87 23.39 -5.11 -1.44
N GLU A 88 24.53 -4.40 -1.44
CA GLU A 88 24.58 -2.93 -1.33
C GLU A 88 23.94 -2.26 -2.55
N ASN A 89 24.25 -2.74 -3.76
CA ASN A 89 23.63 -2.26 -4.99
C ASN A 89 22.14 -2.61 -5.06
N ARG A 90 21.73 -3.80 -4.61
CA ARG A 90 20.31 -4.17 -4.52
C ARG A 90 19.56 -3.22 -3.59
N ALA A 91 20.07 -2.99 -2.39
CA ALA A 91 19.45 -2.08 -1.42
C ALA A 91 19.37 -0.64 -1.96
N ALA A 92 20.41 -0.20 -2.66
CA ALA A 92 20.41 1.11 -3.32
C ALA A 92 19.37 1.21 -4.45
N ALA A 93 19.23 0.16 -5.27
CA ALA A 93 18.22 0.10 -6.33
C ALA A 93 16.80 0.16 -5.76
N GLU A 94 16.53 -0.60 -4.72
CA GLU A 94 15.22 -0.62 -4.05
C GLU A 94 14.89 0.74 -3.41
N SER A 95 15.85 1.36 -2.72
CA SER A 95 15.69 2.71 -2.15
C SER A 95 15.39 3.76 -3.23
N LEU A 96 16.10 3.73 -4.36
CA LEU A 96 15.86 4.64 -5.48
C LEU A 96 14.50 4.41 -6.14
N PHE A 97 14.08 3.17 -6.30
CA PHE A 97 12.76 2.83 -6.81
C PHE A 97 11.65 3.50 -5.97
N TRP A 98 11.69 3.36 -4.64
CA TRP A 98 10.72 3.98 -3.76
C TRP A 98 10.77 5.52 -3.82
N GLN A 99 11.95 6.10 -3.96
CA GLN A 99 12.09 7.56 -4.14
C GLN A 99 11.44 8.03 -5.45
N VAL A 100 11.60 7.30 -6.55
CA VAL A 100 10.93 7.60 -7.83
C VAL A 100 9.41 7.50 -7.67
N CYS A 101 8.91 6.44 -7.05
CA CYS A 101 7.49 6.24 -6.76
C CYS A 101 6.89 7.38 -5.94
N GLU A 102 7.52 7.77 -4.85
CA GLU A 102 7.07 8.89 -4.00
C GLU A 102 7.08 10.21 -4.76
N GLN A 103 8.08 10.45 -5.59
CA GLN A 103 8.15 11.64 -6.41
C GLN A 103 6.98 11.72 -7.41
N ILE A 104 6.70 10.63 -8.12
CA ILE A 104 5.59 10.54 -9.08
C ILE A 104 4.26 10.78 -8.38
N ALA A 105 4.06 10.18 -7.20
CA ALA A 105 2.84 10.37 -6.40
C ALA A 105 2.65 11.83 -5.96
N ARG A 106 3.73 12.52 -5.55
CA ARG A 106 3.68 13.95 -5.19
C ARG A 106 3.35 14.84 -6.39
N GLU A 107 3.88 14.53 -7.56
CA GLU A 107 3.56 15.24 -8.80
C GLU A 107 2.08 15.03 -9.19
N GLY A 108 1.54 13.83 -9.01
CA GLY A 108 0.13 13.50 -9.26
C GLY A 108 -0.83 14.31 -8.40
N ARG A 109 -0.55 14.45 -7.13
CA ARG A 109 -1.36 15.28 -6.20
C ARG A 109 -1.46 16.75 -6.59
N LYS A 110 -0.44 17.29 -7.25
CA LYS A 110 -0.42 18.70 -7.69
C LYS A 110 -1.28 18.95 -8.94
N THR A 111 -1.43 17.95 -9.80
CA THR A 111 -2.14 18.10 -11.08
C THR A 111 -3.63 17.75 -11.01
N GLY A 112 -4.08 17.15 -9.90
CA GLY A 112 -5.48 16.74 -9.70
C GLY A 112 -5.96 15.60 -10.61
N TYR A 113 -5.17 15.22 -11.61
CA TYR A 113 -5.46 14.10 -12.51
C TYR A 113 -4.43 12.99 -12.33
N GLN A 114 -4.93 11.76 -12.14
CA GLN A 114 -4.12 10.56 -12.03
C GLN A 114 -4.64 9.49 -12.99
N PRO A 115 -3.83 9.03 -13.95
CA PRO A 115 -4.16 7.88 -14.78
C PRO A 115 -4.48 6.64 -13.92
N GLU A 116 -5.35 5.77 -14.42
CA GLU A 116 -5.80 4.57 -13.71
C GLU A 116 -4.61 3.67 -13.33
N GLU A 117 -3.65 3.52 -14.23
CA GLU A 117 -2.42 2.75 -14.04
C GLU A 117 -1.57 3.27 -12.85
N LEU A 118 -1.68 4.55 -12.51
CA LEU A 118 -1.01 5.12 -11.35
C LEU A 118 -1.81 4.95 -10.03
N HIS A 119 -3.03 4.37 -10.07
CA HIS A 119 -3.76 4.03 -8.85
C HIS A 119 -3.03 2.94 -8.06
N GLU A 120 -2.39 1.98 -8.74
CA GLU A 120 -1.54 0.98 -8.09
C GLU A 120 -0.42 1.61 -7.26
N LEU A 121 0.09 2.77 -7.69
CA LEU A 121 1.13 3.49 -6.97
C LEU A 121 0.67 3.91 -5.56
N ASN A 122 -0.60 4.29 -5.40
CA ASN A 122 -1.13 4.65 -4.09
C ASN A 122 -1.18 3.45 -3.14
N THR A 123 -1.53 2.28 -3.67
CA THR A 123 -1.51 1.01 -2.93
C THR A 123 -0.09 0.60 -2.56
N LEU A 124 0.84 0.70 -3.52
CA LEU A 124 2.26 0.40 -3.30
C LEU A 124 2.87 1.30 -2.22
N LEU A 125 2.43 2.55 -2.13
CA LEU A 125 2.91 3.55 -1.18
C LEU A 125 2.08 3.62 0.11
N ALA A 126 0.99 2.84 0.22
CA ALA A 126 0.21 2.76 1.45
C ALA A 126 1.05 2.16 2.58
N ASP A 127 0.87 2.72 3.77
CA ASP A 127 1.48 2.17 4.97
C ASP A 127 0.85 0.80 5.30
N GLN A 128 1.60 -0.08 5.95
CA GLN A 128 1.08 -1.34 6.45
C GLN A 128 0.89 -1.20 7.96
N TYR A 129 -0.35 -1.34 8.40
CA TYR A 129 -0.70 -1.32 9.82
C TYR A 129 -0.84 -2.76 10.32
N VAL A 130 0.11 -3.19 11.15
CA VAL A 130 0.15 -4.55 11.69
C VAL A 130 -0.83 -4.64 12.85
N CYS A 131 -1.78 -5.55 12.74
CA CYS A 131 -2.88 -5.71 13.68
C CYS A 131 -2.87 -7.09 14.33
N ASN A 132 -3.35 -7.19 15.57
CA ASN A 132 -3.38 -8.41 16.37
C ASN A 132 -4.51 -9.39 15.98
N PHE A 133 -4.62 -9.72 14.70
CA PHE A 133 -5.60 -10.70 14.24
C PHE A 133 -4.98 -11.67 13.22
N SER A 134 -5.77 -12.63 12.78
CA SER A 134 -5.48 -13.47 11.62
C SER A 134 -6.65 -13.43 10.64
N VAL A 135 -6.38 -13.07 9.41
CA VAL A 135 -7.39 -13.10 8.33
C VAL A 135 -7.97 -14.50 8.17
N PHE A 136 -7.13 -15.53 8.33
CA PHE A 136 -7.50 -16.93 8.16
C PHE A 136 -8.42 -17.49 9.26
N GLN A 137 -8.50 -16.79 10.39
CA GLN A 137 -9.35 -17.19 11.53
C GLN A 137 -10.46 -16.20 11.80
N SER A 138 -10.17 -14.91 11.76
CA SER A 138 -11.10 -13.88 12.19
C SER A 138 -11.96 -13.32 11.06
N LEU A 139 -11.50 -13.41 9.82
CA LEU A 139 -12.18 -12.86 8.64
C LEU A 139 -12.12 -13.85 7.46
N LEU A 140 -12.52 -15.09 7.71
CA LEU A 140 -12.48 -16.17 6.71
C LEU A 140 -13.15 -15.80 5.39
N ASP A 141 -14.30 -15.14 5.45
CA ASP A 141 -15.04 -14.75 4.25
C ASP A 141 -14.33 -13.66 3.43
N HIS A 142 -13.51 -12.83 4.08
CA HIS A 142 -12.66 -11.89 3.35
C HIS A 142 -11.63 -12.64 2.50
N TRP A 143 -10.91 -13.57 3.12
CA TRP A 143 -9.87 -14.35 2.44
C TRP A 143 -10.43 -15.32 1.41
N ALA A 144 -11.47 -16.08 1.77
CA ALA A 144 -11.97 -17.18 0.94
C ALA A 144 -12.95 -16.74 -0.16
N LEU A 145 -13.67 -15.65 0.04
CA LEU A 145 -14.79 -15.22 -0.81
C LEU A 145 -14.70 -13.77 -1.27
N ASP A 146 -13.58 -13.08 -1.01
CA ASP A 146 -13.43 -11.63 -1.29
C ASP A 146 -14.52 -10.77 -0.63
N GLN A 147 -15.10 -11.23 0.50
CA GLN A 147 -16.12 -10.48 1.21
C GLN A 147 -15.54 -9.19 1.80
N LEU A 148 -16.11 -8.06 1.46
CA LEU A 148 -15.72 -6.78 2.03
C LEU A 148 -16.49 -6.54 3.34
N PHE A 149 -15.76 -6.08 4.36
CA PHE A 149 -16.33 -5.69 5.64
C PHE A 149 -16.19 -4.19 5.85
N PRO A 150 -17.19 -3.52 6.47
CA PRO A 150 -17.02 -2.15 6.92
C PRO A 150 -15.93 -2.08 7.99
N ILE A 151 -14.95 -1.21 7.81
CA ILE A 151 -13.83 -1.03 8.74
C ILE A 151 -13.72 0.46 9.09
N ALA A 152 -13.66 0.76 10.37
CA ALA A 152 -13.52 2.12 10.86
C ALA A 152 -12.65 2.16 12.12
N PRO A 153 -11.92 3.26 12.37
CA PRO A 153 -11.23 3.47 13.65
C PRO A 153 -12.25 3.61 14.79
N LEU A 154 -11.90 3.15 16.00
CA LEU A 154 -12.69 3.33 17.22
C LEU A 154 -12.21 4.54 18.04
N HIS A 155 -10.97 4.97 17.84
CA HIS A 155 -10.36 6.08 18.57
C HIS A 155 -10.17 7.29 17.65
N ARG A 156 -10.01 8.48 18.25
CA ARG A 156 -9.68 9.72 17.54
C ARG A 156 -10.71 10.08 16.46
N LEU A 157 -11.99 9.85 16.74
CA LEU A 157 -13.07 10.07 15.79
C LEU A 157 -13.32 11.55 15.48
N ASP A 158 -12.79 12.45 16.29
CA ASP A 158 -12.79 13.91 16.12
C ASP A 158 -11.61 14.41 15.28
N GLU A 159 -10.66 13.53 14.94
CA GLU A 159 -9.50 13.85 14.13
C GLU A 159 -9.67 13.38 12.69
N LYS A 160 -9.14 14.16 11.73
CA LYS A 160 -9.13 13.73 10.32
C LYS A 160 -8.04 12.68 10.08
N PRO A 161 -8.38 11.49 9.56
CA PRO A 161 -7.39 10.50 9.18
C PRO A 161 -6.60 11.00 7.95
N THR A 162 -5.27 10.92 8.02
CA THR A 162 -4.37 11.50 7.01
C THR A 162 -3.41 10.49 6.36
N VAL A 163 -3.40 9.25 6.84
CA VAL A 163 -2.50 8.20 6.35
C VAL A 163 -3.29 7.20 5.53
N ASN A 164 -2.83 6.92 4.31
CA ASN A 164 -3.33 5.80 3.52
C ASN A 164 -2.66 4.52 4.00
N ALA A 165 -3.44 3.56 4.46
CA ALA A 165 -2.91 2.32 5.00
C ALA A 165 -3.71 1.09 4.53
N ILE A 166 -3.02 -0.05 4.48
CA ILE A 166 -3.64 -1.38 4.44
C ILE A 166 -3.48 -2.03 5.81
N LEU A 167 -4.34 -2.98 6.14
CA LEU A 167 -4.21 -3.75 7.37
C LEU A 167 -3.53 -5.08 7.07
N VAL A 168 -2.54 -5.43 7.86
CA VAL A 168 -1.85 -6.72 7.78
C VAL A 168 -1.97 -7.45 9.09
N ASP A 169 -2.13 -8.75 9.02
CA ASP A 169 -2.19 -9.60 10.20
C ASP A 169 -0.80 -10.03 10.67
N ILE A 170 -0.72 -10.80 11.73
CA ILE A 170 0.54 -11.28 12.33
C ILE A 170 0.91 -12.70 11.86
N THR A 171 0.35 -13.15 10.76
CA THR A 171 0.72 -14.44 10.19
C THR A 171 1.97 -14.33 9.30
N CYS A 172 2.59 -15.48 9.00
CA CYS A 172 3.74 -15.53 8.10
C CYS A 172 3.35 -15.54 6.61
N ASP A 173 2.06 -15.56 6.31
CA ASP A 173 1.54 -15.63 4.95
C ASP A 173 1.36 -14.21 4.37
N SER A 174 1.81 -14.00 3.12
CA SER A 174 1.66 -12.72 2.42
C SER A 174 0.21 -12.35 2.10
N ASP A 175 -0.71 -13.32 2.14
CA ASP A 175 -2.15 -13.14 1.95
C ASP A 175 -2.86 -12.68 3.24
N GLY A 176 -2.16 -12.66 4.37
CA GLY A 176 -2.66 -12.16 5.66
C GLY A 176 -2.84 -10.65 5.70
N LYS A 177 -3.61 -10.09 4.76
CA LYS A 177 -3.83 -8.64 4.63
C LYS A 177 -5.26 -8.31 4.22
N ILE A 178 -5.65 -7.08 4.51
CA ILE A 178 -6.85 -6.43 3.98
C ILE A 178 -6.37 -5.21 3.19
N ASP A 179 -6.49 -5.26 1.88
CA ASP A 179 -6.07 -4.22 0.94
C ASP A 179 -7.20 -3.81 -0.02
N ARG A 180 -8.44 -4.23 0.27
CA ARG A 180 -9.66 -3.81 -0.42
C ARG A 180 -10.70 -3.39 0.59
N PHE A 181 -11.23 -2.20 0.42
CA PHE A 181 -12.15 -1.55 1.36
C PHE A 181 -13.38 -1.04 0.63
N ILE A 182 -14.50 -0.97 1.33
CA ILE A 182 -15.73 -0.36 0.84
C ILE A 182 -15.51 1.15 0.66
N ASP A 183 -15.92 1.68 -0.47
CA ASP A 183 -16.00 3.12 -0.72
C ASP A 183 -17.43 3.52 -1.09
N LEU A 184 -17.69 4.81 -1.28
CA LEU A 184 -19.04 5.34 -1.51
C LEU A 184 -19.72 4.81 -2.79
N GLN A 185 -18.95 4.53 -3.82
CA GLN A 185 -19.47 4.05 -5.12
C GLN A 185 -18.89 2.71 -5.54
N ASP A 186 -17.74 2.33 -5.03
CA ASP A 186 -17.00 1.14 -5.44
C ASP A 186 -16.09 0.67 -4.29
N THR A 187 -14.95 0.10 -4.62
CA THR A 187 -13.91 -0.32 -3.70
C THR A 187 -12.68 0.58 -3.80
N LYS A 188 -11.92 0.67 -2.73
CA LYS A 188 -10.62 1.33 -2.70
C LYS A 188 -9.55 0.42 -2.11
N SER A 189 -8.32 0.61 -2.52
CA SER A 189 -7.17 -0.23 -2.17
C SER A 189 -6.41 0.22 -0.91
N TYR A 190 -6.93 1.18 -0.19
CA TYR A 190 -6.40 1.61 1.11
C TYR A 190 -7.51 2.23 1.95
N LEU A 191 -7.31 2.23 3.27
CA LEU A 191 -8.16 2.93 4.23
C LEU A 191 -7.44 4.18 4.72
N ASN A 192 -8.18 5.28 4.91
CA ASN A 192 -7.62 6.45 5.56
C ASN A 192 -7.65 6.24 7.08
N LEU A 193 -6.49 6.26 7.70
CA LEU A 193 -6.29 6.04 9.13
C LEU A 193 -5.52 7.20 9.76
N HIS A 194 -5.49 7.22 11.08
CA HIS A 194 -4.71 8.20 11.83
C HIS A 194 -3.23 7.79 11.88
N PRO A 195 -2.28 8.75 11.86
CA PRO A 195 -0.88 8.42 12.03
C PRO A 195 -0.64 7.80 13.42
N LEU A 196 0.19 6.76 13.50
CA LEU A 196 0.67 6.22 14.77
C LEU A 196 1.78 7.13 15.29
N ASN A 197 1.49 7.90 16.33
CA ASN A 197 2.43 8.84 16.96
C ASN A 197 3.38 8.14 17.94
N GLY A 198 3.99 7.02 17.54
CA GLY A 198 4.95 6.28 18.37
C GLY A 198 4.33 5.48 19.53
N LYS A 199 3.01 5.36 19.57
CA LYS A 199 2.25 4.41 20.40
C LYS A 199 1.13 3.81 19.57
N PRO A 200 0.92 2.50 19.65
CA PRO A 200 -0.26 1.88 19.09
C PRO A 200 -1.54 2.44 19.72
#